data_7cb2206a9685b725526948201c0b04b8
#
_entry.id   7cb2206a9685b725526948201c0b04b8
#
_cell.length_a   1.000
_cell.length_b   1.000
_cell.length_c   1.000
_cell.angle_alpha   90.00
_cell.angle_beta   90.00
_cell.angle_gamma   90.00
#
_symmetry.space_group_name_H-M   'P 1'
#
loop_
_entity.id
_entity.type
_entity.pdbx_description
1 polymer ?
#
loop_
_entity_poly.entity_id
_entity_poly.type
_entity_poly.pdbx_seq_one_letter_code
_entity_poly.pdbx_strand_id
1 'polypeptide(L)'
;MEPTPGILSLVYQMKQKCAQVDQQLMDDLKISQSELLFFSALDNCLGLSSPELAKNMGLSLSRISRVVDKLVVNGYLDRNTDAADRRAITLCLTPKGKVVRSKIDEVRNECEARLIETIPSEEIERFRDIISRVVKNM
;
A
#
# COMPACT_ATOMS: atom_id res chain seq x y z
N MET A 1 3.01 -35.31 -18.30
CA MET A 1 2.75 -34.70 -16.96
C MET A 1 3.68 -33.52 -16.78
N GLU A 2 3.12 -32.33 -16.62
CA GLU A 2 3.93 -31.16 -16.35
C GLU A 2 4.49 -31.26 -14.92
N PRO A 3 5.76 -30.89 -14.70
CA PRO A 3 6.33 -30.92 -13.36
C PRO A 3 5.60 -29.92 -12.47
N THR A 4 5.26 -30.34 -11.26
CA THR A 4 4.66 -29.45 -10.26
C THR A 4 5.65 -28.32 -9.94
N PRO A 5 5.24 -27.05 -10.10
CA PRO A 5 6.13 -25.95 -9.82
C PRO A 5 6.50 -25.89 -8.33
N GLY A 6 7.73 -25.51 -8.04
CA GLY A 6 8.16 -25.30 -6.67
C GLY A 6 7.42 -24.13 -6.01
N ILE A 7 7.29 -24.18 -4.70
CA ILE A 7 6.57 -23.15 -3.91
C ILE A 7 7.15 -21.76 -4.19
N LEU A 8 8.48 -21.63 -4.21
CA LEU A 8 9.14 -20.37 -4.49
C LEU A 8 8.81 -19.82 -5.89
N SER A 9 8.70 -20.71 -6.89
CA SER A 9 8.29 -20.34 -8.24
C SER A 9 6.88 -19.74 -8.25
N LEU A 10 5.95 -20.34 -7.51
CA LEU A 10 4.58 -19.83 -7.36
C LEU A 10 4.54 -18.47 -6.67
N VAL A 11 5.37 -18.29 -5.64
CA VAL A 11 5.51 -16.99 -4.95
C VAL A 11 5.99 -15.89 -5.91
N TYR A 12 6.99 -16.19 -6.74
CA TYR A 12 7.47 -15.24 -7.75
C TYR A 12 6.40 -14.92 -8.81
N GLN A 13 5.63 -15.90 -9.23
CA GLN A 13 4.51 -15.67 -10.17
C GLN A 13 3.44 -14.77 -9.55
N MET A 14 3.08 -14.98 -8.29
CA MET A 14 2.17 -14.12 -7.55
C MET A 14 2.70 -12.69 -7.46
N LYS A 15 3.98 -12.54 -7.10
CA LYS A 15 4.65 -11.24 -7.04
C LYS A 15 4.59 -10.49 -8.37
N GLN A 16 4.85 -11.18 -9.47
CA GLN A 16 4.78 -10.58 -10.81
C GLN A 16 3.36 -10.10 -11.15
N LYS A 17 2.34 -10.89 -10.82
CA LYS A 17 0.95 -10.49 -11.04
C LYS A 17 0.55 -9.28 -10.21
N CYS A 18 0.95 -9.23 -8.95
CA CYS A 18 0.75 -8.06 -8.09
C CYS A 18 1.46 -6.83 -8.66
N ALA A 19 2.70 -6.99 -9.13
CA ALA A 19 3.47 -5.90 -9.74
C ALA A 19 2.80 -5.34 -11.01
N GLN A 20 2.17 -6.19 -11.81
CA GLN A 20 1.41 -5.75 -13.00
C GLN A 20 0.19 -4.91 -12.61
N VAL A 21 -0.53 -5.29 -11.57
CA VAL A 21 -1.66 -4.51 -11.04
C VAL A 21 -1.18 -3.16 -10.52
N ASP A 22 -0.09 -3.14 -9.76
CA ASP A 22 0.49 -1.90 -9.25
C ASP A 22 0.98 -0.99 -10.37
N GLN A 23 1.60 -1.56 -11.42
CA GLN A 23 2.03 -0.78 -12.58
C GLN A 23 0.84 -0.15 -13.30
N GLN A 24 -0.25 -0.89 -13.48
CA GLN A 24 -1.46 -0.36 -14.09
C GLN A 24 -2.07 0.78 -13.27
N LEU A 25 -2.10 0.64 -11.94
CA LEU A 25 -2.54 1.71 -11.04
C LEU A 25 -1.67 2.96 -11.17
N MET A 26 -0.35 2.80 -11.20
CA MET A 26 0.57 3.93 -11.36
C MET A 26 0.35 4.64 -12.70
N ASP A 27 0.15 3.90 -13.77
CA ASP A 27 -0.09 4.45 -15.11
C ASP A 27 -1.44 5.19 -15.17
N ASP A 28 -2.49 4.59 -14.64
CA ASP A 28 -3.85 5.17 -14.67
C ASP A 28 -3.96 6.42 -13.79
N LEU A 29 -3.34 6.39 -12.61
CA LEU A 29 -3.40 7.48 -11.64
C LEU A 29 -2.27 8.50 -11.81
N LYS A 30 -1.29 8.21 -12.67
CA LYS A 30 -0.10 9.03 -12.90
C LYS A 30 0.67 9.33 -11.62
N ILE A 31 0.86 8.31 -10.83
CA ILE A 31 1.63 8.36 -9.57
C ILE A 31 2.87 7.49 -9.67
N SER A 32 3.88 7.81 -8.88
CA SER A 32 5.12 7.03 -8.77
C SER A 32 4.94 5.83 -7.83
N GLN A 33 5.91 4.92 -7.86
CA GLN A 33 5.94 3.78 -6.94
C GLN A 33 5.97 4.22 -5.47
N SER A 34 6.75 5.25 -5.14
CA SER A 34 6.83 5.79 -3.78
C SER A 34 5.50 6.39 -3.34
N GLU A 35 4.80 7.06 -4.24
CA GLU A 35 3.46 7.61 -3.97
C GLU A 35 2.43 6.50 -3.77
N LEU A 36 2.47 5.45 -4.60
CA LEU A 36 1.60 4.28 -4.42
C LEU A 36 1.84 3.60 -3.06
N LEU A 37 3.10 3.41 -2.67
CA LEU A 37 3.46 2.86 -1.37
C LEU A 37 2.96 3.75 -0.22
N PHE A 38 3.06 5.07 -0.36
CA PHE A 38 2.55 6.03 0.61
C PHE A 38 1.04 5.86 0.80
N PHE A 39 0.26 5.91 -0.28
CA PHE A 39 -1.19 5.71 -0.20
C PHE A 39 -1.58 4.37 0.41
N SER A 40 -0.79 3.35 0.16
CA SER A 40 -1.01 2.00 0.69
C SER A 40 -0.70 1.88 2.18
N ALA A 41 0.25 2.68 2.67
CA ALA A 41 0.65 2.69 4.08
C ALA A 41 -0.25 3.58 4.95
N LEU A 42 -1.07 4.43 4.33
CA LEU A 42 -2.05 5.21 5.05
C LEU A 42 -3.19 4.31 5.52
N ASP A 43 -3.24 4.02 6.79
CA ASP A 43 -4.47 3.59 7.41
C ASP A 43 -5.49 4.72 7.38
N ASN A 44 -6.77 4.38 7.52
CA ASN A 44 -7.91 5.31 7.47
C ASN A 44 -7.82 6.52 8.41
N CYS A 45 -6.73 6.71 9.07
CA CYS A 45 -6.51 7.78 10.02
C CYS A 45 -5.64 8.89 9.44
N LEU A 46 -6.26 9.85 9.16
CA LEU A 46 -5.91 11.24 9.27
C LEU A 46 -5.00 11.48 10.48
N GLY A 47 -3.87 12.14 10.24
CA GLY A 47 -3.04 12.59 11.33
C GLY A 47 -1.84 11.72 11.66
N LEU A 48 -1.36 10.89 10.75
CA LEU A 48 -0.10 10.19 10.93
C LEU A 48 1.07 11.18 10.88
N SER A 49 1.97 11.05 11.84
CA SER A 49 3.22 11.79 11.84
C SER A 49 4.19 11.21 10.79
N SER A 50 5.14 12.03 10.33
CA SER A 50 6.19 11.57 9.41
C SER A 50 7.01 10.40 9.99
N PRO A 51 7.37 10.35 11.28
CA PRO A 51 8.03 9.18 11.86
C PRO A 51 7.20 7.89 11.81
N GLU A 52 5.90 7.97 12.05
CA GLU A 52 4.99 6.82 11.95
C GLU A 52 4.91 6.29 10.53
N LEU A 53 4.81 7.17 9.53
CA LEU A 53 4.82 6.81 8.12
C LEU A 53 6.15 6.17 7.70
N ALA A 54 7.28 6.74 8.14
CA ALA A 54 8.60 6.18 7.86
C ALA A 54 8.71 4.74 8.37
N LYS A 55 8.24 4.49 9.58
CA LYS A 55 8.21 3.15 10.16
C LYS A 55 7.33 2.19 9.36
N ASN A 56 6.12 2.62 9.01
CA ASN A 56 5.17 1.79 8.26
C ASN A 56 5.65 1.47 6.84
N MET A 57 6.35 2.39 6.20
CA MET A 57 6.88 2.22 4.85
C MET A 57 8.27 1.58 4.82
N GLY A 58 8.95 1.45 5.96
CA GLY A 58 10.33 0.96 5.99
C GLY A 58 11.32 1.90 5.30
N LEU A 59 11.05 3.20 5.28
CA LEU A 59 11.87 4.22 4.65
C LEU A 59 12.50 5.15 5.70
N SER A 60 13.61 5.81 5.32
CA SER A 60 14.21 6.85 6.15
C SER A 60 13.33 8.09 6.23
N LEU A 61 13.50 8.89 7.28
CA LEU A 61 12.78 10.17 7.44
C LEU A 61 13.03 11.12 6.27
N SER A 62 14.25 11.15 5.74
CA SER A 62 14.58 11.99 4.58
C SER A 62 13.85 11.57 3.31
N ARG A 63 13.69 10.28 3.09
CA ARG A 63 12.92 9.75 1.96
C ARG A 63 11.42 10.04 2.11
N ILE A 64 10.88 9.85 3.31
CA ILE A 64 9.48 10.20 3.61
C ILE A 64 9.24 11.68 3.39
N SER A 65 10.13 12.56 3.85
CA SER A 65 10.00 14.00 3.64
C SER A 65 9.92 14.35 2.15
N ARG A 66 10.72 13.73 1.31
CA ARG A 66 10.68 13.95 -0.15
C ARG A 66 9.37 13.47 -0.78
N VAL A 67 8.87 12.31 -0.38
CA VAL A 67 7.60 11.77 -0.87
C VAL A 67 6.44 12.67 -0.44
N VAL A 68 6.43 13.08 0.83
CA VAL A 68 5.41 13.99 1.37
C VAL A 68 5.44 15.34 0.66
N ASP A 69 6.62 15.94 0.47
CA ASP A 69 6.78 17.20 -0.25
C ASP A 69 6.18 17.14 -1.66
N LYS A 70 6.48 16.08 -2.38
CA LYS A 70 5.96 15.85 -3.73
C LYS A 70 4.43 15.69 -3.73
N LEU A 71 3.89 14.96 -2.78
CA LEU A 71 2.45 14.77 -2.65
C LEU A 71 1.71 16.06 -2.29
N VAL A 72 2.33 16.91 -1.46
CA VAL A 72 1.79 18.23 -1.12
C VAL A 72 1.81 19.15 -2.35
N VAL A 73 2.93 19.20 -3.07
CA VAL A 73 3.05 20.00 -4.31
C VAL A 73 2.03 19.55 -5.35
N ASN A 74 1.80 18.25 -5.49
CA ASN A 74 0.84 17.69 -6.44
C ASN A 74 -0.62 17.79 -5.97
N GLY A 75 -0.86 18.32 -4.78
CA GLY A 75 -2.21 18.55 -4.25
C GLY A 75 -2.92 17.33 -3.67
N TYR A 76 -2.19 16.28 -3.32
CA TYR A 76 -2.76 15.07 -2.70
C TYR A 76 -2.81 15.12 -1.18
N LEU A 77 -1.92 15.91 -0.58
CA LEU A 77 -1.78 16.05 0.87
C LEU A 77 -1.79 17.49 1.29
N ASP A 78 -2.37 17.74 2.48
CA ASP A 78 -2.19 18.97 3.25
C ASP A 78 -1.37 18.69 4.50
N ARG A 79 -0.49 19.64 4.85
CA ARG A 79 0.21 19.66 6.11
C ARG A 79 -0.51 20.60 7.08
N ASN A 80 -0.91 20.06 8.23
CA ASN A 80 -1.45 20.85 9.32
C ASN A 80 -0.47 20.88 10.48
N THR A 81 -0.11 22.07 10.92
CA THR A 81 0.71 22.24 12.12
C THR A 81 -0.21 22.25 13.32
N ASP A 82 0.13 21.46 14.37
CA ASP A 82 -0.59 21.52 15.62
C ASP A 82 -0.39 22.91 16.26
N ALA A 83 -1.50 23.56 16.64
CA ALA A 83 -1.46 24.87 17.28
C ALA A 83 -0.78 24.84 18.67
N ALA A 84 -0.79 23.70 19.36
CA ALA A 84 -0.18 23.51 20.66
C ALA A 84 1.29 23.09 20.57
N ASP A 85 1.69 22.39 19.52
CA ASP A 85 3.08 21.97 19.28
C ASP A 85 3.45 22.20 17.82
N ARG A 86 4.24 23.26 17.56
CA ARG A 86 4.73 23.59 16.21
C ARG A 86 5.63 22.53 15.58
N ARG A 87 6.08 21.53 16.36
CA ARG A 87 6.90 20.42 15.90
C ARG A 87 6.06 19.23 15.40
N ALA A 88 4.79 19.16 15.81
CA ALA A 88 3.87 18.13 15.39
C ALA A 88 3.20 18.55 14.06
N ILE A 89 3.60 17.92 12.99
CA ILE A 89 2.99 18.09 11.66
C ILE A 89 2.08 16.90 11.42
N THR A 90 0.80 17.14 11.22
CA THR A 90 -0.17 16.14 10.81
C THR A 90 -0.40 16.22 9.30
N LEU A 91 -0.52 15.06 8.67
CA LEU A 91 -0.77 14.94 7.24
C LEU A 91 -2.22 14.52 7.01
N CYS A 92 -2.90 15.22 6.12
CA CYS A 92 -4.29 14.93 5.76
C CYS A 92 -4.41 14.80 4.24
N LEU A 93 -5.20 13.82 3.78
CA LEU A 93 -5.53 13.73 2.36
C LEU A 93 -6.46 14.88 1.96
N THR A 94 -6.13 15.53 0.84
CA THR A 94 -7.05 16.45 0.17
C THR A 94 -8.19 15.66 -0.50
N PRO A 95 -9.27 16.31 -0.97
CA PRO A 95 -10.27 15.64 -1.79
C PRO A 95 -9.68 14.90 -2.99
N LYS A 96 -8.67 15.48 -3.65
CA LYS A 96 -7.93 14.84 -4.74
C LYS A 96 -7.18 13.59 -4.27
N GLY A 97 -6.52 13.65 -3.11
CA GLY A 97 -5.85 12.52 -2.51
C GLY A 97 -6.79 11.39 -2.11
N LYS A 98 -7.98 11.73 -1.61
CA LYS A 98 -9.02 10.76 -1.26
C LYS A 98 -9.54 10.01 -2.48
N VAL A 99 -9.67 10.67 -3.62
CA VAL A 99 -10.07 10.02 -4.89
C VAL A 99 -9.04 8.99 -5.32
N VAL A 100 -7.75 9.33 -5.27
CA VAL A 100 -6.65 8.42 -5.57
C VAL A 100 -6.66 7.22 -4.63
N ARG A 101 -6.79 7.46 -3.32
CA ARG A 101 -6.85 6.41 -2.30
C ARG A 101 -8.01 5.46 -2.55
N SER A 102 -9.19 5.99 -2.83
CA SER A 102 -10.39 5.19 -3.12
C SER A 102 -10.19 4.29 -4.34
N LYS A 103 -9.54 4.80 -5.38
CA LYS A 103 -9.27 3.99 -6.58
C LYS A 103 -8.29 2.86 -6.32
N ILE A 104 -7.25 3.11 -5.53
CA ILE A 104 -6.30 2.08 -5.10
C ILE A 104 -7.02 0.99 -4.30
N ASP A 105 -7.82 1.39 -3.31
CA ASP A 105 -8.57 0.46 -2.46
C ASP A 105 -9.56 -0.36 -3.28
N GLU A 106 -10.28 0.25 -4.22
CA GLU A 106 -11.21 -0.44 -5.13
C GLU A 106 -10.50 -1.56 -5.92
N VAL A 107 -9.39 -1.25 -6.59
CA VAL A 107 -8.65 -2.22 -7.39
C VAL A 107 -8.08 -3.35 -6.53
N ARG A 108 -7.56 -3.03 -5.35
CA ARG A 108 -7.01 -4.04 -4.42
C ARG A 108 -8.08 -4.94 -3.83
N ASN A 109 -9.23 -4.37 -3.48
CA ASN A 109 -10.37 -5.15 -3.01
C ASN A 109 -10.89 -6.11 -4.10
N GLU A 110 -10.93 -5.68 -5.35
CA GLU A 110 -11.28 -6.54 -6.48
C GLU A 110 -10.26 -7.69 -6.66
N CYS A 111 -8.97 -7.40 -6.53
CA CYS A 111 -7.92 -8.42 -6.59
C CYS A 111 -8.06 -9.44 -5.46
N GLU A 112 -8.31 -8.97 -4.25
CA GLU A 112 -8.52 -9.85 -3.09
C GLU A 112 -9.78 -10.72 -3.28
N ALA A 113 -10.88 -10.15 -3.75
CA ALA A 113 -12.10 -10.89 -4.02
C ALA A 113 -11.87 -12.02 -5.04
N ARG A 114 -11.14 -11.75 -6.13
CA ARG A 114 -10.79 -12.77 -7.13
C ARG A 114 -9.91 -13.87 -6.55
N LEU A 115 -8.97 -13.51 -5.69
CA LEU A 115 -8.11 -14.48 -5.02
C LEU A 115 -8.92 -15.39 -4.11
N ILE A 116 -9.81 -14.82 -3.33
CA ILE A 116 -10.70 -15.57 -2.40
C ILE A 116 -11.63 -16.50 -3.18
N GLU A 117 -12.16 -16.09 -4.32
CA GLU A 117 -13.01 -16.94 -5.18
C GLU A 117 -12.33 -18.22 -5.65
N THR A 118 -11.00 -18.21 -5.75
CA THR A 118 -10.24 -19.41 -6.15
C THR A 118 -9.99 -20.39 -5.02
N ILE A 119 -10.27 -20.00 -3.77
CA ILE A 119 -10.01 -20.80 -2.57
C ILE A 119 -11.34 -21.34 -2.05
N PRO A 120 -11.46 -22.65 -1.77
CA PRO A 120 -12.64 -23.17 -1.10
C PRO A 120 -12.92 -22.44 0.21
N SER A 121 -14.17 -22.11 0.48
CA SER A 121 -14.55 -21.27 1.63
C SER A 121 -14.07 -21.83 2.98
N GLU A 122 -14.05 -23.15 3.13
CA GLU A 122 -13.54 -23.85 4.32
C GLU A 122 -12.01 -23.77 4.46
N GLU A 123 -11.27 -23.39 3.42
CA GLU A 123 -9.80 -23.31 3.42
C GLU A 123 -9.26 -21.88 3.52
N ILE A 124 -10.09 -20.86 3.42
CA ILE A 124 -9.66 -19.45 3.38
C ILE A 124 -8.87 -19.07 4.63
N GLU A 125 -9.40 -19.37 5.81
CA GLU A 125 -8.73 -19.01 7.07
C GLU A 125 -7.43 -19.77 7.25
N ARG A 126 -7.40 -21.05 6.89
CA ARG A 126 -6.18 -21.86 6.92
C ARG A 126 -5.12 -21.33 5.96
N PHE A 127 -5.53 -20.95 4.78
CA PHE A 127 -4.64 -20.34 3.77
C PHE A 127 -4.04 -19.03 4.30
N ARG A 128 -4.87 -18.17 4.89
CA ARG A 128 -4.44 -16.90 5.51
C ARG A 128 -3.39 -17.15 6.59
N ASP A 129 -3.60 -18.12 7.47
CA ASP A 129 -2.67 -18.49 8.53
C ASP A 129 -1.34 -19.00 7.99
N ILE A 130 -1.38 -19.82 6.94
CA ILE A 130 -0.17 -20.36 6.30
C ILE A 130 0.63 -19.23 5.67
N ILE A 131 0.01 -18.38 4.89
CA ILE A 131 0.68 -17.23 4.25
C ILE A 131 1.26 -16.28 5.31
N SER A 132 0.51 -15.99 6.37
CA SER A 132 0.99 -15.13 7.46
C SER A 132 2.25 -15.69 8.13
N ARG A 133 2.31 -17.02 8.34
CA ARG A 133 3.49 -17.67 8.90
C ARG A 133 4.68 -17.62 7.94
N VAL A 134 4.45 -17.82 6.65
CA VAL A 134 5.50 -17.73 5.63
C VAL A 134 6.10 -16.33 5.63
N VAL A 135 5.27 -15.29 5.61
CA VAL A 135 5.72 -13.89 5.60
C VAL A 135 6.55 -13.56 6.86
N LYS A 136 6.12 -14.04 8.03
CA LYS A 136 6.85 -13.79 9.30
C LYS A 136 8.21 -14.46 9.35
N ASN A 137 8.40 -15.57 8.64
CA ASN A 137 9.64 -16.38 8.70
C ASN A 137 10.58 -16.14 7.51
N MET A 138 10.22 -15.27 6.59
CA MET A 138 11.09 -14.84 5.50
C MET A 138 11.95 -13.63 5.90
#